data_7a1343cbdb740d0e4e92b059c96059ba
#
_entry.id   7a1343cbdb740d0e4e92b059c96059ba
#
_cell.length_a   1.000
_cell.length_b   1.000
_cell.length_c   1.000
_cell.angle_alpha   90.00
_cell.angle_beta   90.00
_cell.angle_gamma   90.00
#
_symmetry.space_group_name_H-M   'P 1'
#
loop_
_entity.id
_entity.type
_entity.pdbx_description
1 polymer ?
#
loop_
_entity_poly.entity_id
_entity_poly.type
_entity_poly.pdbx_seq_one_letter_code
_entity_poly.pdbx_strand_id
1 'polypeptide(L)'
;MTTVGLFFATAMFGCGGMGKAQNTVDARVEAEPDGAGGTCNAVVAEQVNGGHIHVSSCSDVTYASNPPSSGNHYPTWAKFKAYSAPVPWGFLVHSLEHGAVVMVYNCPEGCADEVAQAQSLMDGLAPDANCAGAKMKIILAPDPTLDVRWAASAWTWTLRAPCLDRQSFTSFIADHYQGPDTEDECSNGADLSATGWCP
;
A
#
# COMPACT_ATOMS: atom_id res chain seq x y z
N MET A 1 -42.79 61.86 15.60
CA MET A 1 -42.74 60.88 16.70
C MET A 1 -43.08 59.55 16.12
N THR A 2 -42.06 58.73 15.77
CA THR A 2 -42.21 57.46 15.07
C THR A 2 -41.68 56.35 15.96
N THR A 3 -42.56 55.50 16.40
CA THR A 3 -42.29 54.39 17.32
C THR A 3 -41.76 53.18 16.52
N VAL A 4 -40.57 52.68 16.84
CA VAL A 4 -39.98 51.48 16.28
C VAL A 4 -40.34 50.29 17.16
N GLY A 5 -41.04 49.32 16.59
CA GLY A 5 -41.37 48.04 17.24
C GLY A 5 -40.22 47.03 17.09
N LEU A 6 -39.81 46.47 18.22
CA LEU A 6 -38.75 45.44 18.33
C LEU A 6 -39.44 44.08 18.35
N PHE A 7 -39.22 43.23 17.31
CA PHE A 7 -39.63 41.83 17.30
C PHE A 7 -38.55 40.95 17.86
N PHE A 8 -38.83 40.24 18.98
CA PHE A 8 -38.01 39.14 19.49
C PHE A 8 -38.43 37.85 18.78
N ALA A 9 -37.47 37.23 18.10
CA ALA A 9 -37.63 35.86 17.60
C ALA A 9 -37.01 34.88 18.59
N THR A 10 -37.88 34.00 19.13
CA THR A 10 -37.47 32.92 20.03
C THR A 10 -36.99 31.73 19.22
N ALA A 11 -35.70 31.37 19.35
CA ALA A 11 -35.16 30.16 18.73
C ALA A 11 -35.40 28.96 19.67
N MET A 12 -36.14 27.98 19.20
CA MET A 12 -36.28 26.68 19.87
C MET A 12 -35.06 25.79 19.57
N PHE A 13 -34.36 25.39 20.61
CA PHE A 13 -33.32 24.36 20.54
C PHE A 13 -33.98 22.97 20.46
N GLY A 14 -33.88 22.33 19.30
CA GLY A 14 -34.18 20.91 19.13
C GLY A 14 -32.97 20.07 19.45
N CYS A 15 -33.02 19.22 20.50
CA CYS A 15 -32.09 18.16 20.76
C CYS A 15 -32.25 17.04 19.72
N GLY A 16 -31.36 16.96 18.74
CA GLY A 16 -31.28 15.87 17.76
C GLY A 16 -30.11 14.95 18.10
N GLY A 17 -30.41 13.64 18.20
CA GLY A 17 -29.51 12.60 18.67
C GLY A 17 -28.22 12.48 17.88
N MET A 18 -27.12 12.11 18.59
CA MET A 18 -25.83 11.74 18.02
C MET A 18 -25.94 10.41 17.27
N GLY A 19 -26.12 10.48 15.96
CA GLY A 19 -25.78 9.38 15.07
C GLY A 19 -24.28 9.28 14.95
N LYS A 20 -23.68 8.14 15.32
CA LYS A 20 -22.27 7.85 15.04
C LYS A 20 -22.10 7.87 13.52
N ALA A 21 -21.40 8.88 13.00
CA ALA A 21 -20.92 8.87 11.64
C ALA A 21 -19.85 7.77 11.52
N GLN A 22 -20.16 6.73 10.76
CA GLN A 22 -19.13 5.81 10.27
C GLN A 22 -18.29 6.59 9.25
N ASN A 23 -17.05 6.90 9.64
CA ASN A 23 -16.07 7.51 8.77
C ASN A 23 -15.57 6.43 7.80
N THR A 24 -16.28 6.24 6.69
CA THR A 24 -15.69 5.64 5.50
C THR A 24 -14.83 6.72 4.85
N VAL A 25 -13.52 6.69 5.12
CA VAL A 25 -12.57 7.57 4.45
C VAL A 25 -12.36 7.01 3.04
N ASP A 26 -13.24 7.39 2.13
CA ASP A 26 -13.08 7.15 0.70
C ASP A 26 -12.11 8.22 0.18
N ALA A 27 -10.81 8.00 0.36
CA ALA A 27 -9.78 8.90 -0.14
C ALA A 27 -9.61 8.64 -1.65
N ARG A 28 -10.51 9.19 -2.46
CA ARG A 28 -10.28 9.33 -3.90
C ARG A 28 -9.20 10.38 -4.12
N VAL A 29 -7.98 9.93 -4.36
CA VAL A 29 -6.96 10.77 -4.96
C VAL A 29 -7.26 10.84 -6.46
N GLU A 30 -7.75 11.99 -6.93
CA GLU A 30 -7.91 12.22 -8.37
C GLU A 30 -6.52 12.39 -8.98
N ALA A 31 -6.06 11.37 -9.69
CA ALA A 31 -4.79 11.40 -10.41
C ALA A 31 -4.93 12.24 -11.69
N GLU A 32 -3.94 13.09 -11.95
CA GLU A 32 -3.78 13.78 -13.24
C GLU A 32 -3.63 12.72 -14.36
N PRO A 33 -4.22 12.94 -15.57
CA PRO A 33 -4.16 11.97 -16.64
C PRO A 33 -2.73 11.89 -17.20
N ASP A 34 -2.08 10.76 -17.01
CA ASP A 34 -0.93 10.39 -17.80
C ASP A 34 -1.37 10.25 -19.26
N GLY A 35 -0.59 10.71 -20.20
CA GLY A 35 -0.95 11.02 -21.59
C GLY A 35 -1.57 9.90 -22.45
N ALA A 36 -2.28 8.95 -21.86
CA ALA A 36 -2.98 7.84 -22.51
C ALA A 36 -4.52 7.92 -22.39
N GLY A 37 -5.09 9.05 -21.94
CA GLY A 37 -6.53 9.33 -22.05
C GLY A 37 -7.46 8.53 -21.11
N GLY A 38 -6.95 7.78 -20.15
CA GLY A 38 -7.71 7.08 -19.11
C GLY A 38 -7.35 7.58 -17.72
N THR A 39 -8.34 7.86 -16.88
CA THR A 39 -8.09 8.15 -15.45
C THR A 39 -7.63 6.88 -14.75
N CYS A 40 -6.40 6.90 -14.20
CA CYS A 40 -5.88 5.83 -13.36
C CYS A 40 -6.48 5.96 -11.96
N ASN A 41 -7.68 5.42 -11.76
CA ASN A 41 -8.35 5.46 -10.47
C ASN A 41 -7.71 4.44 -9.51
N ALA A 42 -6.73 4.87 -8.74
CA ALA A 42 -6.17 4.08 -7.65
C ALA A 42 -7.14 4.07 -6.45
N VAL A 43 -7.32 2.90 -5.85
CA VAL A 43 -8.13 2.71 -4.64
C VAL A 43 -7.21 2.29 -3.51
N VAL A 44 -7.15 3.08 -2.45
CA VAL A 44 -6.44 2.76 -1.20
C VAL A 44 -7.45 2.25 -0.18
N ALA A 45 -7.12 1.15 0.51
CA ALA A 45 -7.98 0.56 1.53
C ALA A 45 -7.17 0.01 2.70
N GLU A 46 -7.68 0.24 3.91
CA GLU A 46 -7.24 -0.49 5.10
C GLU A 46 -7.81 -1.90 5.07
N GLN A 47 -6.99 -2.88 5.44
CA GLN A 47 -7.32 -4.29 5.46
C GLN A 47 -7.35 -4.82 6.89
N VAL A 48 -8.12 -5.87 7.10
CA VAL A 48 -8.12 -6.57 8.39
C VAL A 48 -6.73 -7.12 8.68
N ASN A 49 -6.20 -6.85 9.89
CA ASN A 49 -4.93 -7.41 10.32
C ASN A 49 -5.07 -8.94 10.51
N GLY A 50 -4.37 -9.69 9.66
CA GLY A 50 -4.36 -11.16 9.66
C GLY A 50 -3.42 -11.81 10.69
N GLY A 51 -2.78 -11.00 11.55
CA GLY A 51 -1.78 -11.46 12.52
C GLY A 51 -0.36 -11.44 11.93
N HIS A 52 0.60 -11.98 12.70
CA HIS A 52 2.03 -11.90 12.40
C HIS A 52 2.79 -13.18 12.87
N ILE A 53 2.24 -14.37 12.62
CA ILE A 53 2.85 -15.64 13.06
C ILE A 53 3.79 -16.17 11.98
N HIS A 54 5.04 -16.46 12.36
CA HIS A 54 5.96 -17.19 11.50
C HIS A 54 5.50 -18.63 11.29
N VAL A 55 5.42 -19.03 10.02
CA VAL A 55 5.14 -20.41 9.59
C VAL A 55 6.33 -20.98 8.82
N SER A 56 6.36 -22.28 8.59
CA SER A 56 7.44 -22.90 7.82
C SER A 56 7.56 -22.26 6.43
N SER A 57 8.79 -21.98 6.00
CA SER A 57 9.02 -21.46 4.65
C SER A 57 8.40 -22.38 3.60
N CYS A 58 7.78 -21.77 2.59
CA CYS A 58 7.12 -22.44 1.47
C CYS A 58 5.88 -23.26 1.85
N SER A 59 5.36 -23.13 3.07
CA SER A 59 4.02 -23.65 3.38
C SER A 59 2.94 -22.80 2.72
N ASP A 60 1.79 -23.41 2.45
CA ASP A 60 0.63 -22.69 1.95
C ASP A 60 0.12 -21.70 3.00
N VAL A 61 -0.05 -20.45 2.62
CA VAL A 61 -0.65 -19.38 3.44
C VAL A 61 -1.81 -18.76 2.69
N THR A 62 -2.94 -18.65 3.36
CA THR A 62 -4.12 -17.95 2.82
C THR A 62 -4.18 -16.56 3.42
N TYR A 63 -4.36 -15.55 2.57
CA TYR A 63 -4.45 -14.15 2.95
C TYR A 63 -5.86 -13.60 2.75
N ALA A 64 -6.21 -12.59 3.56
CA ALA A 64 -7.54 -11.98 3.53
C ALA A 64 -7.70 -10.94 2.41
N SER A 65 -6.59 -10.43 1.85
CA SER A 65 -6.60 -9.43 0.78
C SER A 65 -5.75 -9.86 -0.43
N ASN A 66 -6.02 -9.25 -1.59
CA ASN A 66 -5.21 -9.35 -2.79
C ASN A 66 -4.92 -7.92 -3.33
N PRO A 67 -3.66 -7.44 -3.25
CA PRO A 67 -2.49 -8.14 -2.71
C PRO A 67 -2.58 -8.37 -1.19
N PRO A 68 -1.86 -9.38 -0.64
CA PRO A 68 -1.72 -9.58 0.80
C PRO A 68 -1.09 -8.37 1.49
N SER A 69 -1.56 -8.03 2.71
CA SER A 69 -1.05 -6.89 3.45
C SER A 69 -0.70 -7.19 4.92
N SER A 70 -1.03 -8.37 5.40
CA SER A 70 -0.68 -8.88 6.74
C SER A 70 -1.02 -10.37 6.82
N GLY A 71 -0.67 -11.03 7.91
CA GLY A 71 -1.01 -12.43 8.15
C GLY A 71 0.23 -13.30 8.42
N ASN A 72 0.00 -14.60 8.48
CA ASN A 72 1.08 -15.56 8.68
C ASN A 72 2.09 -15.46 7.54
N HIS A 73 3.38 -15.55 7.86
CA HIS A 73 4.45 -15.39 6.89
C HIS A 73 5.68 -16.22 7.25
N TYR A 74 6.66 -16.24 6.35
CA TYR A 74 7.87 -17.05 6.54
C TYR A 74 8.88 -16.32 7.44
N PRO A 75 9.78 -17.04 8.15
CA PRO A 75 10.72 -16.44 9.09
C PRO A 75 11.88 -15.66 8.41
N THR A 76 11.85 -15.52 7.10
CA THR A 76 12.81 -14.78 6.30
C THR A 76 12.06 -13.77 5.45
N TRP A 77 12.55 -12.54 5.34
CA TRP A 77 11.98 -11.52 4.48
C TRP A 77 12.79 -11.32 3.20
N ALA A 78 12.15 -10.76 2.19
CA ALA A 78 12.76 -10.49 0.90
C ALA A 78 13.65 -9.25 0.94
N LYS A 79 14.78 -9.29 0.24
CA LYS A 79 15.64 -8.12 0.03
C LYS A 79 14.88 -6.99 -0.68
N PHE A 80 15.08 -5.75 -0.22
CA PHE A 80 14.45 -4.56 -0.77
C PHE A 80 15.07 -4.18 -2.11
N LYS A 81 14.42 -4.57 -3.19
CA LYS A 81 14.88 -4.36 -4.59
C LYS A 81 13.75 -4.65 -5.58
N ALA A 82 14.01 -4.39 -6.87
CA ALA A 82 13.18 -4.91 -7.95
C ALA A 82 13.55 -6.37 -8.28
N TYR A 83 12.55 -7.22 -8.42
CA TYR A 83 12.63 -8.63 -8.86
C TYR A 83 12.05 -8.76 -10.26
N SER A 84 12.66 -9.62 -11.07
CA SER A 84 12.19 -9.94 -12.43
C SER A 84 11.30 -11.18 -12.47
N ALA A 85 11.14 -11.88 -11.35
CA ALA A 85 10.29 -13.06 -11.19
C ALA A 85 9.39 -12.89 -9.96
N PRO A 86 8.24 -13.59 -9.91
CA PRO A 86 7.39 -13.57 -8.73
C PRO A 86 8.13 -13.99 -7.47
N VAL A 87 7.83 -13.32 -6.37
CA VAL A 87 8.33 -13.66 -5.03
C VAL A 87 7.16 -14.18 -4.20
N PRO A 88 7.27 -15.34 -3.55
CA PRO A 88 6.20 -15.87 -2.70
C PRO A 88 5.80 -14.89 -1.61
N TRP A 89 4.49 -14.70 -1.43
CA TRP A 89 3.94 -13.71 -0.51
C TRP A 89 4.35 -13.95 0.95
N GLY A 90 4.66 -15.15 1.36
CA GLY A 90 5.17 -15.41 2.69
C GLY A 90 6.47 -14.63 3.02
N PHE A 91 7.35 -14.40 2.04
CA PHE A 91 8.53 -13.55 2.20
C PHE A 91 8.18 -12.06 2.14
N LEU A 92 7.24 -11.68 1.26
CA LEU A 92 6.83 -10.29 1.08
C LEU A 92 6.07 -9.75 2.29
N VAL A 93 5.16 -10.55 2.88
CA VAL A 93 4.41 -10.16 4.09
C VAL A 93 5.35 -9.95 5.28
N HIS A 94 6.42 -10.74 5.43
CA HIS A 94 7.45 -10.47 6.43
C HIS A 94 8.16 -9.13 6.16
N SER A 95 8.44 -8.81 4.89
CA SER A 95 8.97 -7.49 4.55
C SER A 95 8.02 -6.35 4.94
N LEU A 96 6.68 -6.55 4.79
CA LEU A 96 5.68 -5.57 5.23
C LEU A 96 5.69 -5.40 6.74
N GLU A 97 5.84 -6.47 7.54
CA GLU A 97 5.97 -6.42 9.00
C GLU A 97 7.16 -5.54 9.42
N HIS A 98 8.26 -5.58 8.66
CA HIS A 98 9.41 -4.68 8.85
C HIS A 98 9.22 -3.29 8.23
N GLY A 99 8.00 -2.90 7.95
CA GLY A 99 7.65 -1.55 7.48
C GLY A 99 7.96 -1.27 6.02
N ALA A 100 8.20 -2.30 5.21
CA ALA A 100 8.40 -2.11 3.77
C ALA A 100 7.08 -1.79 3.04
N VAL A 101 7.20 -1.25 1.82
CA VAL A 101 6.14 -1.23 0.84
C VAL A 101 6.50 -2.16 -0.31
N VAL A 102 5.57 -3.02 -0.68
CA VAL A 102 5.69 -3.96 -1.80
C VAL A 102 4.80 -3.47 -2.93
N MET A 103 5.41 -3.09 -4.05
CA MET A 103 4.74 -2.77 -5.31
C MET A 103 4.71 -4.02 -6.18
N VAL A 104 3.55 -4.36 -6.72
CA VAL A 104 3.38 -5.55 -7.56
C VAL A 104 2.59 -5.23 -8.82
N TYR A 105 2.84 -6.01 -9.87
CA TYR A 105 2.18 -5.82 -11.16
C TYR A 105 1.81 -7.17 -11.83
N ASN A 106 0.68 -7.17 -12.53
CA ASN A 106 0.25 -8.25 -13.41
C ASN A 106 0.09 -7.71 -14.84
N CYS A 107 1.04 -8.03 -15.70
CA CYS A 107 1.10 -7.55 -17.07
C CYS A 107 1.34 -8.73 -18.03
N PRO A 108 0.36 -9.59 -18.30
CA PRO A 108 0.54 -10.77 -19.13
C PRO A 108 0.94 -10.42 -20.57
N GLU A 109 0.62 -9.22 -21.04
CA GLU A 109 0.93 -8.70 -22.38
C GLU A 109 2.26 -7.91 -22.42
N GLY A 110 2.94 -7.81 -21.27
CA GLY A 110 4.14 -7.00 -21.11
C GLY A 110 3.83 -5.55 -20.70
N CYS A 111 4.69 -4.95 -19.89
CA CYS A 111 4.63 -3.54 -19.46
C CYS A 111 6.02 -3.01 -19.11
N ALA A 112 7.01 -3.27 -19.93
CA ALA A 112 8.41 -2.92 -19.66
C ALA A 112 8.60 -1.43 -19.33
N ASP A 113 7.87 -0.54 -20.01
CA ASP A 113 7.96 0.90 -19.79
C ASP A 113 7.37 1.31 -18.44
N GLU A 114 6.23 0.73 -18.03
CA GLU A 114 5.64 0.97 -16.70
C GLU A 114 6.54 0.42 -15.58
N VAL A 115 7.12 -0.76 -15.78
CA VAL A 115 8.09 -1.35 -14.83
C VAL A 115 9.32 -0.45 -14.69
N ALA A 116 9.86 0.09 -15.79
CA ALA A 116 10.96 1.04 -15.74
C ALA A 116 10.59 2.35 -15.02
N GLN A 117 9.35 2.82 -15.18
CA GLN A 117 8.83 3.99 -14.45
C GLN A 117 8.71 3.68 -12.94
N ALA A 118 8.21 2.50 -12.56
CA ALA A 118 8.14 2.08 -11.16
C ALA A 118 9.54 1.96 -10.53
N GLN A 119 10.52 1.41 -11.25
CA GLN A 119 11.92 1.38 -10.80
C GLN A 119 12.49 2.79 -10.64
N SER A 120 12.20 3.69 -11.57
CA SER A 120 12.60 5.10 -11.48
C SER A 120 11.94 5.81 -10.28
N LEU A 121 10.70 5.44 -9.93
CA LEU A 121 10.05 5.94 -8.72
C LEU A 121 10.82 5.47 -7.48
N MET A 122 11.12 4.18 -7.36
CA MET A 122 11.90 3.63 -6.24
C MET A 122 13.26 4.30 -6.09
N ASP A 123 13.97 4.50 -7.19
CA ASP A 123 15.32 5.12 -7.20
C ASP A 123 15.29 6.61 -6.85
N GLY A 124 14.17 7.27 -7.09
CA GLY A 124 13.96 8.69 -6.77
C GLY A 124 13.46 8.97 -5.35
N LEU A 125 13.17 7.95 -4.55
CA LEU A 125 12.75 8.13 -3.16
C LEU A 125 13.91 8.65 -2.30
N ALA A 126 13.57 9.45 -1.29
CA ALA A 126 14.55 9.90 -0.29
C ALA A 126 15.18 8.71 0.45
N PRO A 127 16.40 8.84 0.97
CA PRO A 127 16.96 7.85 1.88
C PRO A 127 16.08 7.65 3.12
N ASP A 128 16.09 6.43 3.66
CA ASP A 128 15.39 6.10 4.89
C ASP A 128 16.01 6.86 6.08
N ALA A 129 15.22 7.73 6.70
CA ALA A 129 15.68 8.54 7.83
C ALA A 129 15.93 7.68 9.09
N ASN A 130 15.23 6.56 9.25
CA ASN A 130 15.33 5.68 10.42
C ASN A 130 16.47 4.66 10.26
N CYS A 131 16.93 4.39 9.04
CA CYS A 131 17.94 3.38 8.74
C CYS A 131 19.26 3.97 8.24
N ALA A 132 19.77 5.00 8.91
CA ALA A 132 21.09 5.59 8.68
C ALA A 132 21.38 5.98 7.22
N GLY A 133 20.37 6.45 6.49
CA GLY A 133 20.49 6.88 5.10
C GLY A 133 20.51 5.75 4.08
N ALA A 134 20.15 4.53 4.48
CA ALA A 134 19.89 3.44 3.53
C ALA A 134 18.74 3.81 2.57
N LYS A 135 18.62 3.09 1.45
CA LYS A 135 17.41 3.22 0.61
C LYS A 135 16.18 2.78 1.38
N MET A 136 15.03 3.41 1.10
CA MET A 136 13.76 2.96 1.65
C MET A 136 13.49 1.49 1.32
N LYS A 137 12.80 0.81 2.21
CA LYS A 137 12.45 -0.62 2.13
C LYS A 137 11.33 -0.84 1.11
N ILE A 138 11.63 -0.71 -0.18
CA ILE A 138 10.67 -0.89 -1.26
C ILE A 138 11.02 -2.14 -2.06
N ILE A 139 10.02 -2.94 -2.36
CA ILE A 139 10.11 -4.10 -3.25
C ILE A 139 9.24 -3.85 -4.46
N LEU A 140 9.70 -4.22 -5.66
CA LEU A 140 8.92 -4.29 -6.87
C LEU A 140 9.02 -5.71 -7.43
N ALA A 141 7.88 -6.36 -7.69
CA ALA A 141 7.87 -7.72 -8.23
C ALA A 141 6.66 -7.95 -9.15
N PRO A 142 6.78 -8.82 -10.18
CA PRO A 142 5.60 -9.32 -10.87
C PRO A 142 4.79 -10.22 -9.94
N ASP A 143 3.46 -10.14 -10.05
CA ASP A 143 2.53 -11.05 -9.37
C ASP A 143 1.40 -11.45 -10.33
N PRO A 144 1.47 -12.63 -10.95
CA PRO A 144 0.47 -13.10 -11.91
C PRO A 144 -0.88 -13.45 -11.24
N THR A 145 -0.98 -13.42 -9.91
CA THR A 145 -2.22 -13.72 -9.18
C THR A 145 -3.07 -12.47 -8.93
N LEU A 146 -2.55 -11.27 -9.23
CA LEU A 146 -3.34 -10.05 -9.14
C LEU A 146 -4.47 -10.04 -10.16
N ASP A 147 -5.62 -9.54 -9.73
CA ASP A 147 -6.79 -9.28 -10.58
C ASP A 147 -6.86 -7.82 -11.09
N VAL A 148 -5.85 -7.01 -10.78
CA VAL A 148 -5.61 -5.65 -11.30
C VAL A 148 -4.22 -5.56 -11.91
N ARG A 149 -3.97 -4.53 -12.72
CA ARG A 149 -2.68 -4.37 -13.40
C ARG A 149 -1.56 -3.96 -12.45
N TRP A 150 -1.85 -3.06 -11.49
CA TRP A 150 -0.89 -2.55 -10.51
C TRP A 150 -1.48 -2.57 -9.11
N ALA A 151 -0.65 -2.89 -8.13
CA ALA A 151 -1.01 -2.78 -6.73
C ALA A 151 0.21 -2.47 -5.87
N ALA A 152 -0.04 -2.00 -4.64
CA ALA A 152 0.95 -1.93 -3.59
C ALA A 152 0.37 -2.43 -2.27
N SER A 153 1.24 -2.94 -1.41
CA SER A 153 0.91 -3.29 -0.03
C SER A 153 1.88 -2.61 0.93
N ALA A 154 1.37 -2.14 2.04
CA ALA A 154 2.06 -1.89 3.28
C ALA A 154 1.37 -2.70 4.39
N TRP A 155 1.90 -2.73 5.61
CA TRP A 155 1.26 -3.48 6.70
C TRP A 155 -0.18 -2.99 6.93
N THR A 156 -1.16 -3.89 6.77
CA THR A 156 -2.61 -3.65 6.81
C THR A 156 -3.19 -2.69 5.76
N TRP A 157 -2.41 -2.25 4.78
CA TRP A 157 -2.88 -1.32 3.75
C TRP A 157 -2.63 -1.85 2.34
N THR A 158 -3.55 -1.57 1.44
CA THR A 158 -3.41 -1.90 0.01
C THR A 158 -3.76 -0.70 -0.87
N LEU A 159 -3.03 -0.57 -1.98
CA LEU A 159 -3.41 0.26 -3.13
C LEU A 159 -3.63 -0.66 -4.33
N ARG A 160 -4.70 -0.45 -5.09
CA ARG A 160 -5.01 -1.20 -6.30
C ARG A 160 -5.37 -0.24 -7.43
N ALA A 161 -4.80 -0.44 -8.61
CA ALA A 161 -4.98 0.47 -9.74
C ALA A 161 -4.98 -0.27 -11.10
N PRO A 162 -5.75 0.21 -12.09
CA PRO A 162 -5.73 -0.33 -13.44
C PRO A 162 -4.49 0.08 -14.25
N CYS A 163 -3.69 1.02 -13.77
CA CYS A 163 -2.46 1.52 -14.39
C CYS A 163 -1.47 2.02 -13.32
N LEU A 164 -0.21 2.22 -13.72
CA LEU A 164 0.77 2.83 -12.83
C LEU A 164 0.55 4.35 -12.80
N ASP A 165 0.02 4.86 -11.69
CA ASP A 165 -0.02 6.29 -11.40
C ASP A 165 1.06 6.66 -10.38
N ARG A 166 2.08 7.35 -10.86
CA ARG A 166 3.25 7.72 -10.04
C ARG A 166 2.86 8.49 -8.78
N GLN A 167 1.88 9.39 -8.88
CA GLN A 167 1.47 10.21 -7.74
C GLN A 167 0.79 9.38 -6.67
N SER A 168 -0.18 8.54 -7.03
CA SER A 168 -0.89 7.66 -6.09
C SER A 168 0.07 6.71 -5.38
N PHE A 169 1.03 6.11 -6.11
CA PHE A 169 2.02 5.22 -5.49
C PHE A 169 3.00 5.97 -4.58
N THR A 170 3.43 7.19 -4.95
CA THR A 170 4.28 8.01 -4.08
C THR A 170 3.55 8.43 -2.81
N SER A 171 2.28 8.84 -2.91
CA SER A 171 1.44 9.19 -1.75
C SER A 171 1.24 7.97 -0.85
N PHE A 172 0.91 6.79 -1.42
CA PHE A 172 0.75 5.55 -0.66
C PHE A 172 2.03 5.18 0.12
N ILE A 173 3.20 5.30 -0.51
CA ILE A 173 4.49 5.07 0.16
C ILE A 173 4.66 6.09 1.31
N ALA A 174 4.42 7.37 1.07
CA ALA A 174 4.59 8.40 2.08
C ALA A 174 3.68 8.19 3.31
N ASP A 175 2.46 7.70 3.09
CA ASP A 175 1.44 7.56 4.13
C ASP A 175 1.56 6.25 4.92
N HIS A 176 2.12 5.19 4.31
CA HIS A 176 2.07 3.84 4.89
C HIS A 176 3.44 3.17 5.08
N TYR A 177 4.53 3.80 4.65
CA TYR A 177 5.89 3.31 4.91
C TYR A 177 6.19 3.36 6.41
N GLN A 178 6.71 2.27 6.97
CA GLN A 178 6.98 2.17 8.41
C GLN A 178 5.78 2.60 9.28
N GLY A 179 4.60 2.08 8.95
CA GLY A 179 3.38 2.35 9.70
C GLY A 179 3.48 1.96 11.19
N PRO A 180 2.53 2.39 12.04
CA PRO A 180 2.65 2.32 13.50
C PRO A 180 2.73 0.90 14.07
N ASP A 181 2.26 -0.10 13.35
CA ASP A 181 2.21 -1.51 13.79
C ASP A 181 3.33 -2.35 13.14
N THR A 182 4.38 -1.72 12.63
CA THR A 182 5.51 -2.41 12.00
C THR A 182 6.74 -2.47 12.90
N GLU A 183 7.61 -3.44 12.64
CA GLU A 183 8.89 -3.58 13.34
C GLU A 183 9.95 -2.68 12.70
N ASP A 184 10.76 -2.02 13.52
CA ASP A 184 11.87 -1.18 13.05
C ASP A 184 13.10 -2.04 12.80
N GLU A 185 13.21 -2.62 11.60
CA GLU A 185 14.31 -3.46 11.17
C GLU A 185 15.03 -2.82 9.97
N CYS A 186 16.32 -2.55 10.10
CA CYS A 186 17.12 -1.89 9.08
C CYS A 186 17.95 -2.86 8.22
N SER A 187 18.03 -4.13 8.58
CA SER A 187 18.79 -5.09 7.80
C SER A 187 18.07 -5.45 6.50
N ASN A 188 18.85 -5.68 5.47
CA ASN A 188 18.33 -6.10 4.18
C ASN A 188 18.01 -7.60 4.22
N GLY A 189 16.86 -8.01 3.69
CA GLY A 189 16.45 -9.41 3.65
C GLY A 189 17.26 -10.28 2.70
N ALA A 190 16.81 -11.52 2.52
CA ALA A 190 17.44 -12.49 1.62
C ALA A 190 17.20 -12.12 0.15
N ASP A 191 18.21 -12.26 -0.69
CA ASP A 191 18.07 -12.09 -2.14
C ASP A 191 17.41 -13.34 -2.75
N LEU A 192 16.13 -13.21 -3.05
CA LEU A 192 15.30 -14.28 -3.59
C LEU A 192 15.32 -14.37 -5.13
N SER A 193 16.26 -13.71 -5.80
CA SER A 193 16.42 -13.78 -7.26
C SER A 193 16.90 -15.16 -7.76
N ALA A 194 17.55 -15.94 -6.89
CA ALA A 194 17.94 -17.31 -7.21
C ALA A 194 16.71 -18.24 -7.18
N THR A 195 16.70 -19.24 -8.06
CA THR A 195 15.69 -20.30 -8.05
C THR A 195 15.87 -21.24 -6.85
N GLY A 196 14.78 -21.82 -6.34
CA GLY A 196 14.85 -22.88 -5.33
C GLY A 196 14.55 -22.44 -3.89
N TRP A 197 14.05 -21.22 -3.67
CA TRP A 197 13.58 -20.80 -2.35
C TRP A 197 12.26 -21.50 -1.95
N CYS A 198 11.37 -21.70 -2.92
CA CYS A 198 10.20 -22.57 -2.82
C CYS A 198 10.11 -23.39 -4.10
N PRO A 199 9.95 -24.73 -3.99
CA PRO A 199 9.84 -25.62 -5.14
C PRO A 199 8.56 -25.38 -5.97
#